data_10ee9c782df796cbd68c33c6ce5a3326
#
_entry.id   10ee9c782df796cbd68c33c6ce5a3326
#
_cell.length_a   1.000
_cell.length_b   1.000
_cell.length_c   1.000
_cell.angle_alpha   90.00
_cell.angle_beta   90.00
_cell.angle_gamma   90.00
#
_symmetry.space_group_name_H-M   'P 1'
#
loop_
_entity.id
_entity.type
_entity.pdbx_description
1 polymer ?
#
loop_
_entity_poly.entity_id
_entity_poly.type
_entity_poly.pdbx_seq_one_letter_code
_entity_poly.pdbx_strand_id
1 'polypeptide(L)'
;MANGNQDDLASNYQGVWGTRVGFGRRPALVAVDFLQAYTRPGAPLYAPGVVEAMDHAPRLLEAARQSGIPVIHTNIRYRGEGQMDGGVWVKKAPVMRAMVDGNPDAEFCQPVNPAADELVITKQYASAFFGTSLASTLTSLGVDTVILMGCSTSGCIRATAVDGLQYGFRMIVVREAVGDRHPAPHEANLFDIDSKYGDVIGMDEAIAHLNQLSSKGE
;
A
#
# COMPACT_ATOMS: atom_id res chain seq x y z
N MET A 1 -7.56 -2.68 -34.75
CA MET A 1 -6.10 -2.55 -34.95
C MET A 1 -5.49 -2.04 -33.65
N ALA A 2 -5.04 -2.92 -32.79
CA ALA A 2 -4.12 -2.66 -31.67
C ALA A 2 -3.77 -4.01 -30.99
N ASN A 3 -3.14 -4.93 -31.75
CA ASN A 3 -2.31 -6.00 -31.18
C ASN A 3 -0.86 -5.48 -31.14
N GLY A 4 -0.66 -4.32 -30.59
CA GLY A 4 0.65 -3.74 -30.29
C GLY A 4 1.10 -4.25 -28.93
N ASN A 5 1.65 -5.40 -28.89
CA ASN A 5 2.88 -5.79 -28.27
C ASN A 5 3.04 -5.61 -26.76
N GLN A 6 2.50 -6.55 -25.98
CA GLN A 6 3.07 -6.81 -24.64
C GLN A 6 4.54 -7.27 -24.76
N ASP A 7 4.88 -8.03 -25.82
CA ASP A 7 6.27 -8.45 -26.09
C ASP A 7 7.21 -7.28 -26.40
N ASP A 8 6.70 -6.21 -27.03
CA ASP A 8 7.47 -5.00 -27.33
C ASP A 8 7.73 -4.17 -26.05
N LEU A 9 6.79 -4.08 -25.13
CA LEU A 9 6.95 -3.35 -23.88
C LEU A 9 8.04 -3.98 -23.01
N ALA A 10 7.97 -5.28 -22.78
CA ALA A 10 8.94 -6.00 -21.97
C ALA A 10 10.36 -5.95 -22.60
N SER A 11 10.46 -6.12 -23.91
CA SER A 11 11.73 -6.04 -24.62
C SER A 11 12.32 -4.63 -24.61
N ASN A 12 11.48 -3.60 -24.67
CA ASN A 12 11.91 -2.20 -24.61
C ASN A 12 12.53 -1.82 -23.25
N TYR A 13 12.01 -2.41 -22.16
CA TYR A 13 12.48 -2.15 -20.81
C TYR A 13 13.70 -3.02 -20.43
N GLN A 14 13.89 -4.15 -21.09
CA GLN A 14 14.96 -5.11 -20.78
C GLN A 14 16.35 -4.45 -20.84
N GLY A 15 17.12 -4.56 -19.74
CA GLY A 15 18.47 -3.99 -19.62
C GLY A 15 18.51 -2.48 -19.40
N VAL A 16 17.36 -1.80 -19.36
CA VAL A 16 17.23 -0.37 -19.05
C VAL A 16 16.63 -0.17 -17.66
N TRP A 17 15.54 -0.87 -17.37
CA TRP A 17 14.78 -0.80 -16.14
C TRP A 17 14.54 -2.21 -15.55
N GLY A 18 13.95 -2.27 -14.34
CA GLY A 18 13.50 -3.53 -13.73
C GLY A 18 14.58 -4.28 -12.96
N THR A 19 15.68 -3.60 -12.57
CA THR A 19 16.63 -4.19 -11.63
C THR A 19 15.98 -4.35 -10.26
N ARG A 20 15.92 -5.58 -9.76
CA ARG A 20 15.35 -5.86 -8.44
C ARG A 20 16.28 -5.39 -7.33
N VAL A 21 15.71 -4.76 -6.32
CA VAL A 21 16.43 -4.31 -5.13
C VAL A 21 16.37 -5.34 -3.99
N GLY A 22 15.36 -6.21 -4.00
CA GLY A 22 15.15 -7.27 -3.01
C GLY A 22 14.89 -6.75 -1.59
N PHE A 23 14.74 -7.67 -0.66
CA PHE A 23 14.61 -7.33 0.75
C PHE A 23 15.94 -6.88 1.37
N GLY A 24 15.86 -5.95 2.30
CA GLY A 24 16.95 -5.59 3.20
C GLY A 24 16.98 -6.47 4.45
N ARG A 25 17.37 -5.90 5.56
CA ARG A 25 17.55 -6.62 6.83
C ARG A 25 16.43 -6.41 7.84
N ARG A 26 15.75 -5.27 7.78
CA ARG A 26 14.74 -4.83 8.76
C ARG A 26 13.47 -4.34 8.04
N PRO A 27 12.60 -5.26 7.62
CA PRO A 27 11.36 -4.88 6.99
C PRO A 27 10.32 -4.39 8.01
N ALA A 28 9.36 -3.60 7.51
CA ALA A 28 8.09 -3.29 8.15
C ALA A 28 6.95 -3.53 7.15
N LEU A 29 5.78 -3.93 7.63
CA LEU A 29 4.56 -4.00 6.83
C LEU A 29 3.79 -2.68 6.97
N VAL A 30 3.39 -2.08 5.85
CA VAL A 30 2.50 -0.92 5.81
C VAL A 30 1.21 -1.30 5.08
N ALA A 31 0.12 -1.35 5.83
CA ALA A 31 -1.23 -1.61 5.34
C ALA A 31 -1.90 -0.28 4.99
N VAL A 32 -2.05 0.00 3.69
CA VAL A 32 -2.50 1.29 3.19
C VAL A 32 -4.01 1.28 2.96
N ASP A 33 -4.75 2.05 3.77
CA ASP A 33 -6.15 2.43 3.57
C ASP A 33 -7.13 1.28 3.31
N PHE A 34 -7.00 0.15 3.95
CA PHE A 34 -8.04 -0.87 3.93
C PHE A 34 -9.27 -0.39 4.74
N LEU A 35 -10.02 0.52 4.13
CA LEU A 35 -11.20 1.16 4.72
C LEU A 35 -12.49 0.65 4.09
N GLN A 36 -13.58 0.68 4.86
CA GLN A 36 -14.91 0.23 4.45
C GLN A 36 -15.41 0.89 3.15
N ALA A 37 -15.00 2.13 2.90
CA ALA A 37 -15.33 2.85 1.67
C ALA A 37 -14.96 2.09 0.39
N TYR A 38 -13.89 1.28 0.43
CA TYR A 38 -13.41 0.55 -0.74
C TYR A 38 -14.01 -0.84 -0.90
N THR A 39 -14.54 -1.42 0.20
CA THR A 39 -15.00 -2.82 0.21
C THR A 39 -16.49 -2.99 0.46
N ARG A 40 -17.15 -2.02 1.09
CA ARG A 40 -18.58 -2.09 1.38
C ARG A 40 -19.40 -1.90 0.09
N PRO A 41 -20.30 -2.86 -0.26
CA PRO A 41 -21.19 -2.70 -1.41
C PRO A 41 -21.99 -1.40 -1.37
N GLY A 42 -21.99 -0.67 -2.48
CA GLY A 42 -22.69 0.62 -2.59
C GLY A 42 -21.93 1.83 -2.03
N ALA A 43 -20.80 1.64 -1.39
CA ALA A 43 -19.95 2.78 -1.01
C ALA A 43 -19.36 3.49 -2.25
N PRO A 44 -19.19 4.82 -2.20
CA PRO A 44 -18.76 5.59 -3.38
C PRO A 44 -17.40 5.19 -3.95
N LEU A 45 -16.51 4.69 -3.10
CA LEU A 45 -15.17 4.24 -3.48
C LEU A 45 -15.10 2.72 -3.73
N TYR A 46 -16.21 1.99 -3.65
CA TYR A 46 -16.24 0.53 -3.82
C TYR A 46 -15.43 0.10 -5.04
N ALA A 47 -14.53 -0.86 -4.84
CA ALA A 47 -13.58 -1.34 -5.83
C ALA A 47 -13.45 -2.88 -5.75
N PRO A 48 -13.92 -3.63 -6.76
CA PRO A 48 -13.87 -5.11 -6.74
C PRO A 48 -12.47 -5.66 -6.51
N GLY A 49 -11.44 -5.12 -7.15
CA GLY A 49 -10.07 -5.58 -6.95
C GLY A 49 -9.52 -5.29 -5.54
N VAL A 50 -10.11 -4.32 -4.80
CA VAL A 50 -9.76 -4.14 -3.37
C VAL A 50 -10.44 -5.20 -2.51
N VAL A 51 -11.65 -5.64 -2.87
CA VAL A 51 -12.31 -6.77 -2.21
C VAL A 51 -11.48 -8.04 -2.38
N GLU A 52 -11.00 -8.32 -3.60
CA GLU A 52 -10.10 -9.45 -3.88
C GLU A 52 -8.80 -9.36 -3.07
N ALA A 53 -8.17 -8.19 -3.02
CA ALA A 53 -6.97 -7.99 -2.19
C ALA A 53 -7.24 -8.22 -0.69
N MET A 54 -8.44 -7.88 -0.23
CA MET A 54 -8.87 -8.10 1.16
C MET A 54 -8.97 -9.59 1.52
N ASP A 55 -9.27 -10.48 0.56
CA ASP A 55 -9.29 -11.92 0.79
C ASP A 55 -7.88 -12.48 1.06
N HIS A 56 -6.85 -11.84 0.55
CA HIS A 56 -5.45 -12.23 0.71
C HIS A 56 -4.72 -11.52 1.86
N ALA A 57 -5.07 -10.27 2.11
CA ALA A 57 -4.39 -9.40 3.07
C ALA A 57 -4.25 -9.95 4.50
N PRO A 58 -5.26 -10.64 5.08
CA PRO A 58 -5.15 -11.24 6.42
C PRO A 58 -4.00 -12.24 6.54
N ARG A 59 -3.73 -13.01 5.49
CA ARG A 59 -2.64 -14.01 5.47
C ARG A 59 -1.26 -13.33 5.56
N LEU A 60 -1.08 -12.22 4.83
CA LEU A 60 0.15 -11.44 4.87
C LEU A 60 0.33 -10.73 6.22
N LEU A 61 -0.75 -10.14 6.74
CA LEU A 61 -0.77 -9.46 8.03
C LEU A 61 -0.40 -10.41 9.17
N GLU A 62 -0.96 -11.61 9.17
CA GLU A 62 -0.66 -12.63 10.18
C GLU A 62 0.81 -13.06 10.11
N ALA A 63 1.35 -13.30 8.92
CA ALA A 63 2.76 -13.65 8.74
C ALA A 63 3.69 -12.52 9.23
N ALA A 64 3.34 -11.26 8.99
CA ALA A 64 4.09 -10.11 9.50
C ALA A 64 4.07 -10.04 11.04
N ARG A 65 2.90 -10.22 11.65
CA ARG A 65 2.75 -10.29 13.12
C ARG A 65 3.58 -11.42 13.74
N GLN A 66 3.52 -12.60 13.15
CA GLN A 66 4.28 -13.77 13.62
C GLN A 66 5.78 -13.59 13.47
N SER A 67 6.24 -12.84 12.48
CA SER A 67 7.66 -12.53 12.29
C SER A 67 8.19 -11.44 13.22
N GLY A 68 7.33 -10.77 13.98
CA GLY A 68 7.70 -9.72 14.92
C GLY A 68 8.18 -8.42 14.27
N ILE A 69 7.94 -8.23 12.98
CA ILE A 69 8.25 -6.96 12.31
C ILE A 69 7.22 -5.88 12.67
N PRO A 70 7.59 -4.59 12.61
CA PRO A 70 6.63 -3.51 12.78
C PRO A 70 5.49 -3.60 11.76
N VAL A 71 4.26 -3.49 12.24
CA VAL A 71 3.05 -3.36 11.41
C VAL A 71 2.49 -1.96 11.59
N ILE A 72 2.26 -1.28 10.49
CA ILE A 72 1.76 0.09 10.45
C ILE A 72 0.56 0.15 9.52
N HIS A 73 -0.53 0.74 9.98
CA HIS A 73 -1.72 0.98 9.18
C HIS A 73 -1.83 2.44 8.80
N THR A 74 -2.47 2.74 7.66
CA THR A 74 -2.85 4.11 7.35
C THR A 74 -4.35 4.24 7.21
N ASN A 75 -4.84 5.43 7.55
CA ASN A 75 -6.18 5.85 7.22
C ASN A 75 -6.18 7.29 6.67
N ILE A 76 -7.29 7.67 6.07
CA ILE A 76 -7.50 9.04 5.60
C ILE A 76 -8.53 9.67 6.52
N ARG A 77 -8.21 10.86 7.07
CA ARG A 77 -9.15 11.65 7.89
C ARG A 77 -8.97 13.13 7.59
N TYR A 78 -10.07 13.77 7.26
CA TYR A 78 -10.13 15.21 7.10
C TYR A 78 -10.78 15.86 8.30
N ARG A 79 -10.31 17.06 8.64
CA ARG A 79 -10.72 17.82 9.81
C ARG A 79 -11.06 19.26 9.46
N GLY A 80 -11.73 19.92 10.40
CA GLY A 80 -12.11 21.32 10.27
C GLY A 80 -13.29 21.57 9.34
N GLU A 81 -13.81 22.79 9.42
CA GLU A 81 -14.88 23.23 8.56
C GLU A 81 -14.39 23.23 7.08
N GLY A 82 -15.20 22.65 6.20
CA GLY A 82 -14.87 22.53 4.77
C GLY A 82 -13.69 21.60 4.47
N GLN A 83 -13.15 20.86 5.46
CA GLN A 83 -12.05 19.91 5.28
C GLN A 83 -10.80 20.58 4.66
N MET A 84 -10.38 21.68 5.25
CA MET A 84 -9.29 22.51 4.73
C MET A 84 -7.96 21.78 4.60
N ASP A 85 -7.71 20.78 5.43
CA ASP A 85 -6.51 19.92 5.41
C ASP A 85 -6.46 18.97 4.20
N GLY A 86 -7.59 18.77 3.49
CA GLY A 86 -7.66 18.01 2.23
C GLY A 86 -7.22 18.82 0.99
N GLY A 87 -7.09 20.14 1.11
CA GLY A 87 -6.54 21.03 0.08
C GLY A 87 -7.19 20.91 -1.30
N VAL A 88 -6.36 20.81 -2.33
CA VAL A 88 -6.83 20.65 -3.72
C VAL A 88 -7.31 19.23 -3.99
N TRP A 89 -6.87 18.24 -3.22
CA TRP A 89 -7.24 16.85 -3.47
C TRP A 89 -8.72 16.59 -3.25
N VAL A 90 -9.32 17.11 -2.19
CA VAL A 90 -10.77 16.99 -1.96
C VAL A 90 -11.61 17.80 -2.98
N LYS A 91 -10.99 18.75 -3.70
CA LYS A 91 -11.63 19.43 -4.85
C LYS A 91 -11.57 18.56 -6.10
N LYS A 92 -10.44 17.88 -6.33
CA LYS A 92 -10.24 16.95 -7.45
C LYS A 92 -11.06 15.68 -7.29
N ALA A 93 -11.14 15.16 -6.07
CA ALA A 93 -11.86 13.95 -5.72
C ALA A 93 -12.86 14.21 -4.58
N PRO A 94 -14.02 14.83 -4.86
CA PRO A 94 -15.00 15.23 -3.84
C PRO A 94 -15.52 14.06 -3.00
N VAL A 95 -15.49 12.84 -3.53
CA VAL A 95 -15.84 11.60 -2.82
C VAL A 95 -15.01 11.40 -1.56
N MET A 96 -13.78 11.91 -1.53
CA MET A 96 -12.89 11.82 -0.37
C MET A 96 -13.39 12.60 0.84
N ARG A 97 -14.32 13.53 0.68
CA ARG A 97 -14.95 14.28 1.78
C ARG A 97 -15.71 13.38 2.77
N ALA A 98 -16.00 12.14 2.38
CA ALA A 98 -16.57 11.14 3.28
C ALA A 98 -15.57 10.63 4.35
N MET A 99 -14.26 10.88 4.17
CA MET A 99 -13.22 10.40 5.09
C MET A 99 -13.12 11.31 6.32
N VAL A 100 -14.11 11.24 7.20
CA VAL A 100 -14.22 12.00 8.45
C VAL A 100 -14.55 11.07 9.61
N ASP A 101 -14.22 11.51 10.82
CA ASP A 101 -14.53 10.75 12.03
C ASP A 101 -16.05 10.52 12.14
N GLY A 102 -16.45 9.32 12.56
CA GLY A 102 -17.84 8.92 12.69
C GLY A 102 -18.53 8.49 11.39
N ASN A 103 -17.89 8.59 10.24
CA ASN A 103 -18.41 8.01 9.01
C ASN A 103 -18.00 6.53 8.91
N PRO A 104 -18.98 5.58 8.81
CA PRO A 104 -18.67 4.16 8.69
C PRO A 104 -17.76 3.80 7.54
N ASP A 105 -17.82 4.54 6.43
CA ASP A 105 -16.95 4.33 5.26
C ASP A 105 -15.48 4.60 5.56
N ALA A 106 -15.21 5.46 6.54
CA ALA A 106 -13.85 5.79 6.93
C ALA A 106 -13.23 4.76 7.91
N GLU A 107 -14.00 3.82 8.44
CA GLU A 107 -13.52 2.80 9.38
C GLU A 107 -12.74 1.69 8.68
N PHE A 108 -11.83 1.04 9.43
CA PHE A 108 -11.04 -0.09 8.92
C PHE A 108 -11.91 -1.30 8.59
N CYS A 109 -11.44 -2.11 7.65
CA CYS A 109 -12.03 -3.41 7.35
C CYS A 109 -11.65 -4.42 8.44
N GLN A 110 -12.64 -5.14 8.98
CA GLN A 110 -12.46 -6.05 10.12
C GLN A 110 -11.35 -7.11 9.94
N PRO A 111 -11.20 -7.78 8.78
CA PRO A 111 -10.17 -8.81 8.62
C PRO A 111 -8.73 -8.28 8.76
N VAL A 112 -8.52 -6.97 8.58
CA VAL A 112 -7.20 -6.31 8.65
C VAL A 112 -7.19 -5.12 9.61
N ASN A 113 -8.01 -5.18 10.64
CA ASN A 113 -8.06 -4.15 11.69
C ASN A 113 -6.69 -4.02 12.38
N PRO A 114 -6.25 -2.80 12.69
CA PRO A 114 -5.09 -2.61 13.55
C PRO A 114 -5.25 -3.30 14.91
N ALA A 115 -4.21 -3.97 15.38
CA ALA A 115 -4.12 -4.42 16.76
C ALA A 115 -3.84 -3.23 17.70
N ALA A 116 -4.07 -3.40 19.01
CA ALA A 116 -3.98 -2.30 19.97
C ALA A 116 -2.57 -1.68 20.10
N ASP A 117 -1.55 -2.44 19.78
CA ASP A 117 -0.13 -2.07 19.81
C ASP A 117 0.42 -1.68 18.43
N GLU A 118 -0.38 -1.77 17.37
CA GLU A 118 0.01 -1.39 16.03
C GLU A 118 -0.20 0.10 15.77
N LEU A 119 0.72 0.71 15.06
CA LEU A 119 0.67 2.14 14.76
C LEU A 119 -0.32 2.44 13.63
N VAL A 120 -1.13 3.47 13.84
CA VAL A 120 -2.00 4.05 12.80
C VAL A 120 -1.49 5.44 12.41
N ILE A 121 -1.14 5.59 11.14
CA ILE A 121 -0.74 6.88 10.54
C ILE A 121 -1.96 7.48 9.83
N THR A 122 -2.45 8.60 10.33
CA THR A 122 -3.52 9.36 9.66
C THR A 122 -2.91 10.31 8.63
N LYS A 123 -3.41 10.25 7.41
CA LYS A 123 -2.94 11.08 6.30
C LYS A 123 -4.09 11.84 5.63
N GLN A 124 -3.75 12.91 4.91
CA GLN A 124 -4.70 13.74 4.16
C GLN A 124 -4.48 13.64 2.64
N TYR A 125 -3.38 13.01 2.21
CA TYR A 125 -2.98 12.88 0.80
C TYR A 125 -2.72 11.42 0.43
N ALA A 126 -2.45 11.17 -0.85
CA ALA A 126 -2.33 9.81 -1.38
C ALA A 126 -1.17 9.04 -0.74
N SER A 127 0.03 9.61 -0.73
CA SER A 127 1.19 8.95 -0.14
C SER A 127 1.10 8.83 1.38
N ALA A 128 1.46 7.67 1.91
CA ALA A 128 1.60 7.47 3.36
C ALA A 128 2.76 8.25 3.98
N PHE A 129 3.70 8.71 3.17
CA PHE A 129 4.84 9.51 3.61
C PHE A 129 4.56 11.02 3.60
N PHE A 130 3.75 11.49 2.64
CA PHE A 130 3.57 12.92 2.44
C PHE A 130 2.82 13.58 3.61
N GLY A 131 3.51 14.48 4.31
CA GLY A 131 2.93 15.23 5.44
C GLY A 131 2.64 14.40 6.68
N THR A 132 3.25 13.22 6.83
CA THR A 132 3.10 12.32 7.98
C THR A 132 4.41 12.08 8.70
N SER A 133 4.35 11.39 9.85
CA SER A 133 5.53 10.95 10.58
C SER A 133 6.10 9.60 10.09
N LEU A 134 5.56 9.00 9.01
CA LEU A 134 5.94 7.64 8.62
C LEU A 134 7.45 7.49 8.38
N ALA A 135 8.07 8.41 7.62
CA ALA A 135 9.50 8.35 7.32
C ALA A 135 10.36 8.39 8.58
N SER A 136 10.09 9.34 9.50
CA SER A 136 10.82 9.45 10.76
C SER A 136 10.60 8.25 11.67
N THR A 137 9.39 7.71 11.71
CA THR A 137 9.05 6.49 12.47
C THR A 137 9.83 5.29 11.96
N LEU A 138 9.79 5.00 10.66
CA LEU A 138 10.54 3.90 10.05
C LEU A 138 12.05 4.04 10.27
N THR A 139 12.57 5.25 10.10
CA THR A 139 14.00 5.54 10.35
C THR A 139 14.38 5.29 11.80
N SER A 140 13.57 5.71 12.77
CA SER A 140 13.85 5.51 14.20
C SER A 140 13.81 4.03 14.60
N LEU A 141 13.00 3.22 13.91
CA LEU A 141 12.94 1.77 14.08
C LEU A 141 14.07 1.04 13.34
N GLY A 142 14.91 1.76 12.58
CA GLY A 142 15.98 1.19 11.77
C GLY A 142 15.48 0.35 10.59
N VAL A 143 14.26 0.59 10.14
CA VAL A 143 13.66 -0.09 8.97
C VAL A 143 14.39 0.32 7.70
N ASP A 144 14.67 -0.63 6.84
CA ASP A 144 15.27 -0.43 5.51
C ASP A 144 14.39 -0.89 4.36
N THR A 145 13.32 -1.63 4.67
CA THR A 145 12.42 -2.23 3.68
C THR A 145 10.97 -2.03 4.11
N VAL A 146 10.13 -1.59 3.17
CA VAL A 146 8.70 -1.41 3.40
C VAL A 146 7.93 -2.38 2.50
N ILE A 147 7.23 -3.32 3.13
CA ILE A 147 6.30 -4.23 2.45
C ILE A 147 4.94 -3.53 2.40
N LEU A 148 4.37 -3.38 1.21
CA LEU A 148 3.10 -2.68 1.00
C LEU A 148 1.97 -3.66 0.68
N MET A 149 0.84 -3.45 1.35
CA MET A 149 -0.47 -3.99 1.00
C MET A 149 -1.53 -2.87 1.09
N GLY A 150 -2.69 -3.05 0.48
CA GLY A 150 -3.80 -2.08 0.57
C GLY A 150 -4.30 -1.52 -0.74
N CYS A 151 -4.77 -0.30 -0.73
CA CYS A 151 -5.42 0.34 -1.89
C CYS A 151 -5.22 1.86 -1.96
N SER A 152 -5.48 2.47 -3.13
CA SER A 152 -5.63 1.83 -4.43
C SER A 152 -4.26 1.72 -5.10
N THR A 153 -4.06 0.68 -5.89
CA THR A 153 -2.76 0.44 -6.57
C THR A 153 -2.28 1.65 -7.35
N SER A 154 -3.16 2.27 -8.17
CA SER A 154 -2.84 3.46 -8.97
C SER A 154 -2.82 4.78 -8.17
N GLY A 155 -3.22 4.74 -6.92
CA GLY A 155 -3.32 5.89 -6.03
C GLY A 155 -2.32 5.83 -4.87
N CYS A 156 -2.83 5.48 -3.69
CA CYS A 156 -2.05 5.54 -2.45
C CYS A 156 -0.88 4.56 -2.44
N ILE A 157 -1.02 3.36 -3.02
CA ILE A 157 0.08 2.38 -3.13
C ILE A 157 1.21 2.95 -4.00
N ARG A 158 0.90 3.40 -5.23
CA ARG A 158 1.90 3.99 -6.13
C ARG A 158 2.57 5.21 -5.50
N ALA A 159 1.79 6.13 -4.96
CA ALA A 159 2.33 7.34 -4.34
C ALA A 159 3.26 7.01 -3.16
N THR A 160 2.88 6.02 -2.34
CA THR A 160 3.70 5.57 -1.20
C THR A 160 4.98 4.86 -1.68
N ALA A 161 4.90 4.03 -2.72
CA ALA A 161 6.08 3.36 -3.28
C ALA A 161 7.11 4.37 -3.84
N VAL A 162 6.63 5.38 -4.57
CA VAL A 162 7.48 6.45 -5.12
C VAL A 162 8.18 7.23 -3.99
N ASP A 163 7.41 7.71 -3.01
CA ASP A 163 7.97 8.49 -1.92
C ASP A 163 8.89 7.65 -1.04
N GLY A 164 8.52 6.40 -0.73
CA GLY A 164 9.34 5.51 0.07
C GLY A 164 10.72 5.25 -0.55
N LEU A 165 10.77 5.02 -1.87
CA LEU A 165 12.04 4.92 -2.59
C LEU A 165 12.86 6.21 -2.46
N GLN A 166 12.23 7.38 -2.59
CA GLN A 166 12.91 8.68 -2.48
C GLN A 166 13.43 8.96 -1.05
N TYR A 167 12.80 8.38 -0.02
CA TYR A 167 13.30 8.38 1.35
C TYR A 167 14.39 7.31 1.61
N GLY A 168 14.73 6.49 0.61
CA GLY A 168 15.79 5.48 0.70
C GLY A 168 15.35 4.11 1.20
N PHE A 169 14.05 3.85 1.26
CA PHE A 169 13.51 2.52 1.61
C PHE A 169 13.43 1.62 0.38
N ARG A 170 13.70 0.32 0.56
CA ARG A 170 13.38 -0.71 -0.41
C ARG A 170 11.87 -0.94 -0.36
N MET A 171 11.20 -0.69 -1.48
CA MET A 171 9.74 -0.82 -1.56
C MET A 171 9.40 -2.17 -2.16
N ILE A 172 8.63 -2.97 -1.43
CA ILE A 172 8.15 -4.30 -1.85
C ILE A 172 6.62 -4.27 -1.87
N VAL A 173 6.03 -4.44 -3.02
CA VAL A 173 4.56 -4.49 -3.18
C VAL A 173 4.14 -5.93 -3.35
N VAL A 174 3.21 -6.42 -2.52
CA VAL A 174 2.67 -7.78 -2.64
C VAL A 174 1.45 -7.75 -3.55
N ARG A 175 1.59 -8.32 -4.75
CA ARG A 175 0.60 -8.23 -5.84
C ARG A 175 -0.82 -8.58 -5.41
N GLU A 176 -1.00 -9.71 -4.77
CA GLU A 176 -2.32 -10.22 -4.37
C GLU A 176 -2.92 -9.45 -3.18
N ALA A 177 -2.09 -8.70 -2.45
CA ALA A 177 -2.52 -7.92 -1.30
C ALA A 177 -2.74 -6.42 -1.63
N VAL A 178 -2.69 -6.02 -2.90
CA VAL A 178 -3.04 -4.67 -3.35
C VAL A 178 -4.15 -4.72 -4.39
N GLY A 179 -5.04 -3.74 -4.38
CA GLY A 179 -6.19 -3.72 -5.28
C GLY A 179 -6.52 -2.34 -5.83
N ASP A 180 -7.31 -2.33 -6.91
CA ASP A 180 -7.79 -1.11 -7.55
C ASP A 180 -9.23 -1.29 -8.07
N ARG A 181 -9.83 -0.19 -8.53
CA ARG A 181 -11.18 -0.17 -9.08
C ARG A 181 -11.31 -0.91 -10.41
N HIS A 182 -10.24 -0.94 -11.21
CA HIS A 182 -10.23 -1.53 -12.55
C HIS A 182 -8.87 -2.18 -12.83
N PRO A 183 -8.84 -3.34 -13.53
CA PRO A 183 -7.58 -4.05 -13.83
C PRO A 183 -6.57 -3.21 -14.62
N ALA A 184 -7.00 -2.41 -15.58
CA ALA A 184 -6.07 -1.66 -16.43
C ALA A 184 -5.18 -0.67 -15.65
N PRO A 185 -5.68 0.24 -14.80
CA PRO A 185 -4.83 1.07 -13.96
C PRO A 185 -4.05 0.24 -12.92
N HIS A 186 -4.62 -0.85 -12.40
CA HIS A 186 -3.93 -1.75 -11.48
C HIS A 186 -2.65 -2.30 -12.11
N GLU A 187 -2.76 -2.99 -13.25
CA GLU A 187 -1.63 -3.61 -13.93
C GLU A 187 -0.59 -2.58 -14.43
N ALA A 188 -1.06 -1.46 -14.99
CA ALA A 188 -0.16 -0.40 -15.44
C ALA A 188 0.69 0.17 -14.29
N ASN A 189 0.10 0.34 -13.10
CA ASN A 189 0.82 0.87 -11.95
C ASN A 189 1.70 -0.18 -11.27
N LEU A 190 1.31 -1.44 -11.25
CA LEU A 190 2.22 -2.52 -10.83
C LEU A 190 3.43 -2.61 -11.75
N PHE A 191 3.23 -2.50 -13.06
CA PHE A 191 4.33 -2.44 -14.04
C PHE A 191 5.26 -1.24 -13.78
N ASP A 192 4.71 -0.05 -13.55
CA ASP A 192 5.52 1.15 -13.25
C ASP A 192 6.31 0.98 -11.95
N ILE A 193 5.69 0.42 -10.91
CA ILE A 193 6.34 0.19 -9.61
C ILE A 193 7.48 -0.83 -9.79
N ASP A 194 7.21 -1.98 -10.40
CA ASP A 194 8.17 -3.05 -10.59
C ASP A 194 9.36 -2.62 -11.46
N SER A 195 9.08 -1.78 -12.45
CA SER A 195 10.12 -1.27 -13.33
C SER A 195 11.04 -0.25 -12.67
N LYS A 196 10.53 0.64 -11.79
CA LYS A 196 11.23 1.89 -11.43
C LYS A 196 11.27 2.23 -9.95
N TYR A 197 10.30 1.79 -9.13
CA TYR A 197 10.10 2.35 -7.80
C TYR A 197 10.20 1.33 -6.66
N GLY A 198 10.19 0.05 -6.97
CA GLY A 198 10.26 -1.04 -6.01
C GLY A 198 10.11 -2.38 -6.69
N ASP A 199 10.04 -3.44 -5.94
CA ASP A 199 9.80 -4.78 -6.48
C ASP A 199 8.35 -5.18 -6.25
N VAL A 200 7.70 -5.74 -7.26
CA VAL A 200 6.39 -6.38 -7.14
C VAL A 200 6.61 -7.89 -7.04
N ILE A 201 6.15 -8.49 -5.95
CA ILE A 201 6.34 -9.92 -5.66
C ILE A 201 5.01 -10.62 -5.40
N GLY A 202 5.01 -11.95 -5.50
CA GLY A 202 3.86 -12.75 -5.11
C GLY A 202 3.75 -12.96 -3.59
N MET A 203 2.55 -13.32 -3.15
CA MET A 203 2.23 -13.57 -1.74
C MET A 203 3.14 -14.64 -1.11
N ASP A 204 3.37 -15.74 -1.82
CA ASP A 204 4.17 -16.85 -1.27
C ASP A 204 5.64 -16.46 -1.08
N GLU A 205 6.19 -15.62 -1.97
CA GLU A 205 7.55 -15.07 -1.81
C GLU A 205 7.64 -14.16 -0.57
N ALA A 206 6.65 -13.29 -0.37
CA ALA A 206 6.60 -12.41 0.79
C ALA A 206 6.51 -13.20 2.10
N ILE A 207 5.62 -14.19 2.19
CA ILE A 207 5.44 -15.03 3.37
C ILE A 207 6.69 -15.88 3.63
N ALA A 208 7.30 -16.45 2.60
CA ALA A 208 8.53 -17.22 2.76
C ALA A 208 9.66 -16.38 3.35
N HIS A 209 9.78 -15.10 2.93
CA HIS A 209 10.74 -14.17 3.52
C HIS A 209 10.44 -13.89 4.99
N LEU A 210 9.19 -13.58 5.35
CA LEU A 210 8.77 -13.29 6.72
C LEU A 210 9.01 -14.50 7.67
N ASN A 211 8.73 -15.71 7.23
CA ASN A 211 8.97 -16.92 8.00
C ASN A 211 10.46 -17.16 8.30
N GLN A 212 11.37 -16.74 7.39
CA GLN A 212 12.81 -16.83 7.62
C GLN A 212 13.31 -15.85 8.69
N LEU A 213 12.59 -14.74 8.93
CA LEU A 213 12.93 -13.80 9.99
C LEU A 213 12.57 -14.35 11.36
N SER A 214 11.41 -15.00 11.50
CA SER A 214 10.96 -15.66 12.74
C SER A 214 11.97 -16.71 13.23
N SER A 215 12.56 -17.49 12.30
CA SER A 215 13.50 -18.57 12.63
C SER A 215 14.90 -18.09 13.04
N LYS A 216 15.23 -16.81 12.84
CA LYS A 216 16.53 -16.23 13.21
C LYS A 216 16.51 -15.49 14.55
N GLY A 217 15.35 -15.35 15.16
CA GLY A 217 15.13 -14.66 16.45
C GLY A 217 15.14 -15.60 17.66
N GLU A 218 15.22 -16.91 17.43
CA GLU A 218 15.46 -17.94 18.45
C GLU A 218 16.98 -18.24 18.55
#